data_7cb49de7ab553067ebe18ef781409556
#
_entry.id   7cb49de7ab553067ebe18ef781409556
#
_cell.length_a   1.000
_cell.length_b   1.000
_cell.length_c   1.000
_cell.angle_alpha   90.00
_cell.angle_beta   90.00
_cell.angle_gamma   90.00
#
_symmetry.space_group_name_H-M   'P 1'
#
loop_
_entity.id
_entity.type
_entity.pdbx_description
1 polymer ?
#
loop_
_entity_poly.entity_id
_entity_poly.type
_entity_poly.pdbx_seq_one_letter_code
_entity_poly.pdbx_strand_id
1 'polypeptide(L)'
;LATANQEGLGADIAMSFDQCIAYGATEKQVRQAMERTHRWAQSCFDAHQSSPTGAAAGQALFGIVQGGTFSELRDESARAISAIPFHGYAVGGLAVGENKEDLYRFTGQVTELLPQDKPRYLMGVGSPEDLVEGVARGIDMFDCALPTRVARNGSMFTPEGRVDVTKARYAEQQGPLDETCDCYTCRNYSAAYLRHLFRAKELLGLRLASIHNLRFVLALMERIRTSILEDRFDAFRREFLAVYQPADEAARQAQKERWLETRGG
;
A
#
# COMPACT_ATOMS: atom_id res chain seq x y z
N LEU A 1 21.18 -15.27 5.94
CA LEU A 1 21.62 -14.43 4.82
C LEU A 1 20.66 -13.25 4.57
N ALA A 2 19.33 -13.49 4.37
CA ALA A 2 18.35 -12.41 4.11
C ALA A 2 18.33 -11.38 5.25
N THR A 3 18.25 -11.81 6.51
CA THR A 3 18.30 -10.96 7.69
C THR A 3 19.59 -10.14 7.76
N ALA A 4 20.75 -10.79 7.59
CA ALA A 4 22.04 -10.12 7.61
C ALA A 4 22.21 -9.06 6.51
N ASN A 5 21.59 -9.26 5.32
CA ASN A 5 21.58 -8.26 4.27
C ASN A 5 20.75 -7.02 4.65
N GLN A 6 19.57 -7.21 5.26
CA GLN A 6 18.73 -6.11 5.72
C GLN A 6 19.38 -5.32 6.88
N GLU A 7 20.04 -6.02 7.77
CA GLU A 7 20.85 -5.40 8.84
C GLU A 7 22.01 -4.56 8.27
N GLY A 8 22.72 -5.10 7.26
CA GLY A 8 23.81 -4.39 6.59
C GLY A 8 23.37 -3.15 5.82
N LEU A 9 22.09 -3.07 5.40
CA LEU A 9 21.49 -1.87 4.81
C LEU A 9 21.16 -0.79 5.84
N GLY A 10 21.09 -1.11 7.12
CA GLY A 10 20.82 -0.17 8.20
C GLY A 10 19.39 0.39 8.21
N ALA A 11 18.41 -0.38 7.72
CA ALA A 11 17.01 0.02 7.80
C ALA A 11 16.52 0.00 9.25
N ASP A 12 15.61 0.92 9.62
CA ASP A 12 15.01 0.95 10.97
C ASP A 12 14.12 -0.27 11.22
N ILE A 13 13.47 -0.76 10.17
CA ILE A 13 12.58 -1.92 10.19
C ILE A 13 13.04 -2.93 9.13
N ALA A 14 13.33 -4.16 9.56
CA ALA A 14 13.57 -5.30 8.71
C ALA A 14 12.31 -6.18 8.62
N MET A 15 12.14 -6.88 7.51
CA MET A 15 11.04 -7.83 7.31
C MET A 15 11.56 -9.27 7.38
N SER A 16 10.82 -10.17 8.04
CA SER A 16 11.09 -11.60 7.92
C SER A 16 10.97 -12.04 6.45
N PHE A 17 11.74 -13.05 6.07
CA PHE A 17 11.67 -13.55 4.69
C PHE A 17 10.40 -14.38 4.53
N ASP A 18 9.67 -14.17 3.42
CA ASP A 18 8.40 -14.81 3.14
C ASP A 18 8.32 -15.36 1.72
N GLN A 19 7.33 -16.17 1.46
CA GLN A 19 6.96 -16.60 0.12
C GLN A 19 5.54 -16.13 -0.20
N CYS A 20 5.45 -14.97 -0.84
CA CYS A 20 4.22 -14.50 -1.46
C CYS A 20 3.91 -15.37 -2.70
N ILE A 21 2.68 -15.85 -2.81
CA ILE A 21 2.21 -16.65 -3.94
C ILE A 21 1.21 -15.86 -4.78
N ALA A 22 1.21 -16.11 -6.10
CA ALA A 22 0.30 -15.42 -7.01
C ALA A 22 -1.18 -15.75 -6.71
N TYR A 23 -2.05 -14.78 -6.95
CA TYR A 23 -3.50 -14.97 -6.88
C TYR A 23 -3.95 -16.09 -7.84
N GLY A 24 -4.92 -16.90 -7.41
CA GLY A 24 -5.41 -18.05 -8.16
C GLY A 24 -4.63 -19.35 -7.96
N ALA A 25 -3.59 -19.35 -7.11
CA ALA A 25 -2.92 -20.59 -6.72
C ALA A 25 -3.86 -21.50 -5.93
N THR A 26 -3.64 -22.82 -6.01
CA THR A 26 -4.44 -23.81 -5.27
C THR A 26 -4.16 -23.71 -3.77
N GLU A 27 -5.12 -24.09 -2.93
CA GLU A 27 -4.94 -24.12 -1.48
C GLU A 27 -3.69 -24.90 -1.05
N LYS A 28 -3.42 -26.05 -1.68
CA LYS A 28 -2.21 -26.84 -1.42
C LYS A 28 -0.92 -26.05 -1.66
N GLN A 29 -0.86 -25.27 -2.74
CA GLN A 29 0.31 -24.45 -3.05
C GLN A 29 0.45 -23.30 -2.04
N VAL A 30 -0.66 -22.66 -1.69
CA VAL A 30 -0.69 -21.58 -0.69
C VAL A 30 -0.24 -22.12 0.68
N ARG A 31 -0.74 -23.27 1.13
CA ARG A 31 -0.35 -23.93 2.37
C ARG A 31 1.16 -24.19 2.41
N GLN A 32 1.72 -24.75 1.35
CA GLN A 32 3.17 -25.04 1.28
C GLN A 32 4.02 -23.75 1.35
N ALA A 33 3.57 -22.68 0.70
CA ALA A 33 4.25 -21.39 0.76
C ALA A 33 4.14 -20.74 2.16
N MET A 34 2.97 -20.82 2.78
CA MET A 34 2.70 -20.36 4.14
C MET A 34 3.58 -21.09 5.17
N GLU A 35 3.61 -22.42 5.15
CA GLU A 35 4.45 -23.22 6.05
C GLU A 35 5.95 -22.93 5.88
N ARG A 36 6.38 -22.65 4.63
CA ARG A 36 7.76 -22.19 4.37
C ARG A 36 8.02 -20.83 4.97
N THR A 37 7.08 -19.90 4.83
CA THR A 37 7.14 -18.56 5.45
C THR A 37 7.26 -18.68 6.96
N HIS A 38 6.49 -19.55 7.63
CA HIS A 38 6.57 -19.75 9.07
C HIS A 38 7.96 -20.24 9.52
N ARG A 39 8.55 -21.23 8.80
CA ARG A 39 9.91 -21.69 9.11
C ARG A 39 10.95 -20.59 8.92
N TRP A 40 10.82 -19.79 7.86
CA TRP A 40 11.73 -18.69 7.61
C TRP A 40 11.56 -17.54 8.62
N ALA A 41 10.32 -17.27 9.05
CA ALA A 41 10.03 -16.28 10.07
C ALA A 41 10.77 -16.58 11.37
N GLN A 42 10.70 -17.83 11.87
CA GLN A 42 11.45 -18.27 13.04
C GLN A 42 12.97 -18.12 12.84
N SER A 43 13.49 -18.61 11.69
CA SER A 43 14.93 -18.50 11.38
C SER A 43 15.41 -17.04 11.29
N CYS A 44 14.58 -16.13 10.75
CA CYS A 44 14.89 -14.70 10.69
C CYS A 44 14.89 -14.09 12.09
N PHE A 45 13.92 -14.47 12.93
CA PHE A 45 13.84 -13.99 14.30
C PHE A 45 15.07 -14.41 15.10
N ASP A 46 15.45 -15.70 15.08
CA ASP A 46 16.60 -16.21 15.78
C ASP A 46 17.92 -15.54 15.34
N ALA A 47 18.08 -15.36 14.01
CA ALA A 47 19.24 -14.67 13.44
C ALA A 47 19.30 -13.20 13.87
N HIS A 48 18.18 -12.47 13.83
CA HIS A 48 18.11 -11.07 14.22
C HIS A 48 18.39 -10.87 15.72
N GLN A 49 17.87 -11.75 16.60
CA GLN A 49 18.13 -11.68 18.04
C GLN A 49 19.59 -11.92 18.37
N SER A 50 20.28 -12.75 17.60
CA SER A 50 21.69 -13.10 17.81
C SER A 50 22.66 -12.09 17.17
N SER A 51 22.16 -11.15 16.39
CA SER A 51 22.98 -10.22 15.61
C SER A 51 23.34 -8.96 16.36
N PRO A 52 24.62 -8.54 16.37
CA PRO A 52 25.04 -7.27 16.97
C PRO A 52 24.54 -6.03 16.18
N THR A 53 24.18 -6.20 14.91
CA THR A 53 23.67 -5.15 14.02
C THR A 53 22.16 -5.20 13.81
N GLY A 54 21.48 -6.22 14.35
CA GLY A 54 20.03 -6.39 14.34
C GLY A 54 19.39 -5.85 15.63
N ALA A 55 18.86 -6.76 16.46
CA ALA A 55 18.16 -6.41 17.70
C ALA A 55 19.04 -5.56 18.65
N ALA A 56 20.31 -5.87 18.79
CA ALA A 56 21.23 -5.13 19.65
C ALA A 56 21.47 -3.68 19.18
N ALA A 57 21.30 -3.40 17.88
CA ALA A 57 21.40 -2.04 17.32
C ALA A 57 20.05 -1.30 17.33
N GLY A 58 18.98 -1.89 17.87
CA GLY A 58 17.64 -1.29 17.94
C GLY A 58 16.82 -1.40 16.64
N GLN A 59 17.26 -2.20 15.65
CA GLN A 59 16.47 -2.47 14.46
C GLN A 59 15.22 -3.30 14.81
N ALA A 60 14.04 -2.88 14.34
CA ALA A 60 12.83 -3.66 14.48
C ALA A 60 12.78 -4.79 13.42
N LEU A 61 12.22 -5.95 13.76
CA LEU A 61 11.92 -7.02 12.84
C LEU A 61 10.42 -7.30 12.85
N PHE A 62 9.79 -7.35 11.65
CA PHE A 62 8.37 -7.63 11.47
C PHE A 62 8.16 -9.03 10.88
N GLY A 63 7.16 -9.74 11.42
CA GLY A 63 6.69 -11.01 10.87
C GLY A 63 5.64 -10.77 9.78
N ILE A 64 5.51 -11.72 8.83
CA ILE A 64 4.58 -11.61 7.70
C ILE A 64 3.58 -12.76 7.73
N VAL A 65 2.29 -12.42 7.83
CA VAL A 65 1.17 -13.36 7.73
C VAL A 65 0.87 -13.61 6.26
N GLN A 66 0.85 -14.90 5.86
CA GLN A 66 0.46 -15.36 4.53
C GLN A 66 -0.88 -16.12 4.58
N GLY A 67 -1.30 -16.80 3.52
CA GLY A 67 -2.52 -17.64 3.48
C GLY A 67 -3.41 -17.39 2.26
N GLY A 68 -2.97 -16.52 1.32
CA GLY A 68 -3.73 -16.21 0.10
C GLY A 68 -5.14 -15.73 0.40
N THR A 69 -6.13 -16.24 -0.33
CA THR A 69 -7.56 -15.96 -0.13
C THR A 69 -8.29 -17.12 0.55
N PHE A 70 -7.59 -17.87 1.42
CA PHE A 70 -8.16 -18.98 2.18
C PHE A 70 -8.25 -18.61 3.66
N SER A 71 -9.46 -18.49 4.16
CA SER A 71 -9.75 -18.01 5.52
C SER A 71 -9.03 -18.84 6.60
N GLU A 72 -9.11 -20.17 6.51
CA GLU A 72 -8.47 -21.07 7.48
C GLU A 72 -6.94 -20.91 7.48
N LEU A 73 -6.32 -20.73 6.30
CA LEU A 73 -4.88 -20.52 6.20
C LEU A 73 -4.47 -19.16 6.76
N ARG A 74 -5.30 -18.11 6.58
CA ARG A 74 -5.06 -16.80 7.19
C ARG A 74 -5.06 -16.88 8.71
N ASP A 75 -6.02 -17.57 9.28
CA ASP A 75 -6.11 -17.81 10.72
C ASP A 75 -4.93 -18.60 11.27
N GLU A 76 -4.57 -19.70 10.60
CA GLU A 76 -3.42 -20.52 10.94
C GLU A 76 -2.13 -19.69 10.91
N SER A 77 -1.93 -18.93 9.84
CA SER A 77 -0.75 -18.08 9.68
C SER A 77 -0.70 -16.94 10.71
N ALA A 78 -1.82 -16.28 10.95
CA ALA A 78 -1.86 -15.19 11.95
C ALA A 78 -1.47 -15.70 13.35
N ARG A 79 -2.00 -16.86 13.77
CA ARG A 79 -1.63 -17.46 15.06
C ARG A 79 -0.17 -17.91 15.11
N ALA A 80 0.33 -18.54 14.03
CA ALA A 80 1.72 -19.01 13.98
C ALA A 80 2.72 -17.85 14.04
N ILE A 81 2.47 -16.78 13.27
CA ILE A 81 3.37 -15.62 13.21
C ILE A 81 3.27 -14.77 14.48
N SER A 82 2.08 -14.59 15.06
CA SER A 82 1.91 -13.84 16.31
C SER A 82 2.47 -14.55 17.56
N ALA A 83 2.70 -15.87 17.48
CA ALA A 83 3.39 -16.61 18.52
C ALA A 83 4.90 -16.29 18.58
N ILE A 84 5.49 -15.73 17.54
CA ILE A 84 6.86 -15.24 17.52
C ILE A 84 6.84 -13.76 17.95
N PRO A 85 7.63 -13.33 18.95
CA PRO A 85 7.53 -11.99 19.52
C PRO A 85 8.21 -10.92 18.63
N PHE A 86 7.71 -10.73 17.44
CA PHE A 86 8.14 -9.68 16.55
C PHE A 86 7.83 -8.27 17.09
N HIS A 87 8.53 -7.25 16.59
CA HIS A 87 8.27 -5.85 16.92
C HIS A 87 6.99 -5.32 16.25
N GLY A 88 6.57 -5.94 15.15
CA GLY A 88 5.35 -5.64 14.42
C GLY A 88 4.98 -6.79 13.48
N TYR A 89 3.80 -6.69 12.86
CA TYR A 89 3.25 -7.75 12.03
C TYR A 89 2.71 -7.21 10.71
N ALA A 90 3.03 -7.88 9.62
CA ALA A 90 2.55 -7.51 8.29
C ALA A 90 1.51 -8.50 7.77
N VAL A 91 0.56 -7.99 7.02
CA VAL A 91 -0.40 -8.75 6.22
C VAL A 91 0.14 -8.80 4.80
N GLY A 92 0.72 -9.94 4.42
CA GLY A 92 1.25 -10.21 3.09
C GLY A 92 0.32 -11.06 2.23
N GLY A 93 0.64 -11.21 0.94
CA GLY A 93 -0.11 -12.06 0.01
C GLY A 93 -1.53 -11.56 -0.28
N LEU A 94 -1.78 -10.26 -0.11
CA LEU A 94 -2.92 -9.50 -0.61
C LEU A 94 -2.43 -8.42 -1.58
N ALA A 95 -3.35 -7.74 -2.26
CA ALA A 95 -3.07 -6.80 -3.36
C ALA A 95 -2.29 -7.43 -4.54
N VAL A 96 -2.48 -8.74 -4.75
CA VAL A 96 -1.82 -9.53 -5.81
C VAL A 96 -2.77 -9.95 -6.93
N GLY A 97 -4.03 -9.47 -6.92
CA GLY A 97 -5.00 -9.70 -7.98
C GLY A 97 -6.41 -10.04 -7.53
N GLU A 98 -6.65 -10.21 -6.24
CA GLU A 98 -7.98 -10.38 -5.65
C GLU A 98 -8.83 -9.10 -5.80
N ASN A 99 -10.15 -9.24 -5.60
CA ASN A 99 -11.07 -8.12 -5.55
C ASN A 99 -10.96 -7.35 -4.21
N LYS A 100 -11.53 -6.14 -4.15
CA LYS A 100 -11.47 -5.31 -2.95
C LYS A 100 -12.23 -5.88 -1.75
N GLU A 101 -13.29 -6.63 -2.00
CA GLU A 101 -14.08 -7.27 -0.94
C GLU A 101 -13.21 -8.30 -0.20
N ASP A 102 -12.50 -9.15 -0.93
CA ASP A 102 -11.57 -10.12 -0.36
C ASP A 102 -10.38 -9.42 0.33
N LEU A 103 -9.81 -8.37 -0.29
CA LEU A 103 -8.75 -7.58 0.34
C LEU A 103 -9.18 -7.08 1.71
N TYR A 104 -10.35 -6.44 1.81
CA TYR A 104 -10.85 -5.87 3.06
C TYR A 104 -11.26 -6.93 4.07
N ARG A 105 -11.91 -8.00 3.62
CA ARG A 105 -12.33 -9.12 4.47
C ARG A 105 -11.13 -9.78 5.13
N PHE A 106 -10.13 -10.16 4.35
CA PHE A 106 -8.95 -10.86 4.88
C PHE A 106 -8.03 -9.95 5.69
N THR A 107 -7.97 -8.66 5.36
CA THR A 107 -7.27 -7.67 6.20
C THR A 107 -7.92 -7.62 7.59
N GLY A 108 -9.23 -7.45 7.68
CA GLY A 108 -9.95 -7.43 8.95
C GLY A 108 -9.78 -8.74 9.73
N GLN A 109 -9.98 -9.89 9.08
CA GLN A 109 -9.81 -11.20 9.70
C GLN A 109 -8.43 -11.38 10.35
N VAL A 110 -7.36 -10.99 9.65
CA VAL A 110 -6.00 -11.13 10.16
C VAL A 110 -5.74 -10.16 11.32
N THR A 111 -6.15 -8.90 11.20
CA THR A 111 -5.90 -7.89 12.23
C THR A 111 -6.61 -8.19 13.56
N GLU A 112 -7.75 -8.87 13.54
CA GLU A 112 -8.43 -9.35 14.76
C GLU A 112 -7.61 -10.38 15.56
N LEU A 113 -6.72 -11.10 14.88
CA LEU A 113 -5.86 -12.13 15.49
C LEU A 113 -4.46 -11.61 15.85
N LEU A 114 -4.07 -10.43 15.39
CA LEU A 114 -2.78 -9.84 15.66
C LEU A 114 -2.78 -9.01 16.95
N PRO A 115 -1.65 -8.94 17.70
CA PRO A 115 -1.52 -8.10 18.88
C PRO A 115 -1.92 -6.64 18.61
N GLN A 116 -2.72 -6.06 19.51
CA GLN A 116 -3.21 -4.68 19.36
C GLN A 116 -2.18 -3.62 19.76
N ASP A 117 -1.19 -4.01 20.57
CA ASP A 117 -0.10 -3.17 21.06
C ASP A 117 1.11 -3.15 20.12
N LYS A 118 1.01 -3.78 18.94
CA LYS A 118 2.10 -3.85 17.95
C LYS A 118 1.68 -3.21 16.63
N PRO A 119 2.60 -2.53 15.91
CA PRO A 119 2.35 -2.01 14.58
C PRO A 119 1.89 -3.10 13.60
N ARG A 120 0.87 -2.79 12.80
CA ARG A 120 0.30 -3.66 11.76
C ARG A 120 0.49 -3.03 10.40
N TYR A 121 1.06 -3.77 9.48
CA TYR A 121 1.49 -3.30 8.18
C TYR A 121 0.77 -4.05 7.06
N LEU A 122 0.02 -3.37 6.20
CA LEU A 122 -0.60 -3.95 5.01
C LEU A 122 0.29 -3.68 3.80
N MET A 123 0.93 -4.73 3.27
CA MET A 123 1.93 -4.63 2.22
C MET A 123 1.30 -4.38 0.84
N GLY A 124 1.89 -3.47 0.07
CA GLY A 124 1.57 -3.24 -1.34
C GLY A 124 0.27 -2.47 -1.62
N VAL A 125 -0.39 -1.94 -0.60
CA VAL A 125 -1.66 -1.21 -0.70
C VAL A 125 -1.44 0.29 -0.55
N GLY A 126 -2.05 1.11 -1.44
CA GLY A 126 -1.82 2.57 -1.41
C GLY A 126 -2.75 3.39 -2.30
N SER A 127 -3.92 2.87 -2.70
CA SER A 127 -4.96 3.75 -3.22
C SER A 127 -5.65 4.48 -2.06
N PRO A 128 -6.05 5.75 -2.24
CA PRO A 128 -6.57 6.55 -1.13
C PRO A 128 -7.73 5.91 -0.37
N GLU A 129 -8.67 5.31 -1.07
CA GLU A 129 -9.79 4.60 -0.48
C GLU A 129 -9.34 3.34 0.30
N ASP A 130 -8.33 2.62 -0.20
CA ASP A 130 -7.82 1.40 0.44
C ASP A 130 -7.01 1.75 1.71
N LEU A 131 -6.35 2.92 1.75
CA LEU A 131 -5.68 3.41 2.96
C LEU A 131 -6.70 3.67 4.08
N VAL A 132 -7.80 4.37 3.76
CA VAL A 132 -8.87 4.65 4.73
C VAL A 132 -9.54 3.35 5.22
N GLU A 133 -9.83 2.43 4.30
CA GLU A 133 -10.44 1.14 4.61
C GLU A 133 -9.49 0.20 5.38
N GLY A 134 -8.19 0.27 5.10
CA GLY A 134 -7.17 -0.48 5.82
C GLY A 134 -7.03 0.00 7.28
N VAL A 135 -6.97 1.32 7.49
CA VAL A 135 -6.95 1.89 8.86
C VAL A 135 -8.21 1.54 9.63
N ALA A 136 -9.40 1.58 8.99
CA ALA A 136 -10.66 1.14 9.61
C ALA A 136 -10.63 -0.32 10.09
N ARG A 137 -9.71 -1.13 9.56
CA ARG A 137 -9.49 -2.53 9.94
C ARG A 137 -8.26 -2.74 10.84
N GLY A 138 -7.72 -1.65 11.40
CA GLY A 138 -6.63 -1.70 12.36
C GLY A 138 -5.23 -1.81 11.74
N ILE A 139 -5.02 -1.32 10.52
CA ILE A 139 -3.70 -1.20 9.90
C ILE A 139 -3.10 0.17 10.22
N ASP A 140 -1.80 0.19 10.55
CA ASP A 140 -1.03 1.38 10.92
C ASP A 140 -0.10 1.85 9.80
N MET A 141 0.40 0.92 8.97
CA MET A 141 1.47 1.17 8.01
C MET A 141 1.13 0.61 6.63
N PHE A 142 1.60 1.30 5.60
CA PHE A 142 1.42 0.93 4.19
C PHE A 142 2.66 1.25 3.37
N ASP A 143 2.84 0.52 2.26
CA ASP A 143 3.73 0.90 1.18
C ASP A 143 3.03 0.71 -0.16
N CYS A 144 3.29 1.54 -1.13
CA CYS A 144 2.83 1.29 -2.49
C CYS A 144 3.56 2.13 -3.53
N ALA A 145 3.86 1.52 -4.66
CA ALA A 145 4.34 2.23 -5.84
C ALA A 145 3.21 2.95 -6.63
N LEU A 146 1.93 2.75 -6.27
CA LEU A 146 0.79 3.28 -7.01
C LEU A 146 0.86 4.80 -7.21
N PRO A 147 1.11 5.64 -6.19
CA PRO A 147 1.09 7.08 -6.34
C PRO A 147 2.03 7.57 -7.45
N THR A 148 3.26 7.08 -7.47
CA THR A 148 4.27 7.43 -8.49
C THR A 148 4.03 6.72 -9.82
N ARG A 149 3.51 5.49 -9.81
CA ARG A 149 3.19 4.72 -11.02
C ARG A 149 2.10 5.41 -11.84
N VAL A 150 1.00 5.81 -11.19
CA VAL A 150 -0.10 6.48 -11.90
C VAL A 150 0.29 7.90 -12.30
N ALA A 151 1.07 8.60 -11.50
CA ALA A 151 1.62 9.91 -11.82
C ALA A 151 2.40 9.92 -13.14
N ARG A 152 3.22 8.91 -13.39
CA ARG A 152 3.98 8.78 -14.65
C ARG A 152 3.09 8.67 -15.89
N ASN A 153 1.82 8.33 -15.72
CA ASN A 153 0.83 8.27 -16.80
C ASN A 153 -0.11 9.49 -16.83
N GLY A 154 0.24 10.58 -16.11
CA GLY A 154 -0.59 11.79 -16.03
C GLY A 154 -1.81 11.66 -15.13
N SER A 155 -1.90 10.59 -14.34
CA SER A 155 -3.01 10.37 -13.42
C SER A 155 -2.66 10.92 -12.03
N MET A 156 -3.46 11.85 -11.54
CA MET A 156 -3.22 12.58 -10.30
C MET A 156 -4.42 12.46 -9.36
N PHE A 157 -4.14 12.46 -8.05
CA PHE A 157 -5.18 12.40 -7.02
C PHE A 157 -5.73 13.80 -6.73
N THR A 158 -7.04 13.89 -6.53
CA THR A 158 -7.73 15.09 -6.04
C THR A 158 -8.69 14.68 -4.92
N PRO A 159 -9.25 15.63 -4.15
CA PRO A 159 -10.25 15.31 -3.12
C PRO A 159 -11.45 14.52 -3.65
N GLU A 160 -11.84 14.73 -4.90
CA GLU A 160 -13.00 14.07 -5.53
C GLU A 160 -12.65 12.73 -6.18
N GLY A 161 -11.36 12.39 -6.28
CA GLY A 161 -10.91 11.14 -6.91
C GLY A 161 -9.71 11.34 -7.83
N ARG A 162 -9.47 10.32 -8.65
CA ARG A 162 -8.33 10.30 -9.55
C ARG A 162 -8.67 10.93 -10.91
N VAL A 163 -7.87 11.87 -11.35
CA VAL A 163 -8.04 12.59 -12.61
C VAL A 163 -6.85 12.36 -13.56
N ASP A 164 -7.11 12.49 -14.87
CA ASP A 164 -6.09 12.46 -15.91
C ASP A 164 -5.81 13.90 -16.39
N VAL A 165 -4.64 14.43 -16.03
CA VAL A 165 -4.24 15.81 -16.35
C VAL A 165 -4.03 16.04 -17.85
N THR A 166 -3.91 14.99 -18.66
CA THR A 166 -3.76 15.11 -20.11
C THR A 166 -5.06 15.49 -20.85
N LYS A 167 -6.20 15.43 -20.15
CA LYS A 167 -7.53 15.72 -20.74
C LYS A 167 -7.68 17.18 -21.12
N ALA A 168 -8.51 17.42 -22.16
CA ALA A 168 -8.73 18.75 -22.74
C ALA A 168 -9.23 19.77 -21.73
N ARG A 169 -10.02 19.37 -20.72
CA ARG A 169 -10.54 20.27 -19.67
C ARG A 169 -9.47 21.06 -18.92
N TYR A 170 -8.23 20.57 -18.90
CA TYR A 170 -7.11 21.25 -18.24
C TYR A 170 -6.32 22.18 -19.18
N ALA A 171 -6.69 22.29 -20.46
CA ALA A 171 -5.92 23.06 -21.45
C ALA A 171 -5.77 24.54 -21.10
N GLU A 172 -6.79 25.12 -20.48
CA GLU A 172 -6.87 26.55 -20.16
C GLU A 172 -6.91 26.84 -18.65
N GLN A 173 -6.78 25.79 -17.80
CA GLN A 173 -6.79 25.97 -16.34
C GLN A 173 -5.49 26.60 -15.88
N GLN A 174 -5.52 27.94 -15.65
CA GLN A 174 -4.37 28.72 -15.18
C GLN A 174 -4.08 28.54 -13.68
N GLY A 175 -5.05 28.08 -12.90
CA GLY A 175 -4.87 27.68 -11.50
C GLY A 175 -4.19 26.33 -11.33
N PRO A 176 -3.88 25.94 -10.09
CA PRO A 176 -3.33 24.60 -9.77
C PRO A 176 -4.32 23.49 -10.13
N LEU A 177 -3.84 22.25 -10.07
CA LEU A 177 -4.73 21.08 -10.21
C LEU A 177 -5.72 20.97 -9.04
N ASP A 178 -5.24 21.28 -7.83
CA ASP A 178 -6.01 21.25 -6.58
C ASP A 178 -5.63 22.51 -5.77
N GLU A 179 -6.61 23.38 -5.57
CA GLU A 179 -6.44 24.66 -4.85
C GLU A 179 -6.19 24.46 -3.35
N THR A 180 -6.60 23.32 -2.80
CA THR A 180 -6.41 23.01 -1.39
C THR A 180 -5.06 22.34 -1.10
N CYS A 181 -4.33 21.92 -2.14
CA CYS A 181 -3.09 21.19 -2.03
C CYS A 181 -1.89 22.14 -1.83
N ASP A 182 -1.13 21.91 -0.77
CA ASP A 182 0.06 22.68 -0.41
C ASP A 182 1.36 22.19 -1.05
N CYS A 183 1.32 21.20 -1.95
CA CYS A 183 2.52 20.63 -2.55
C CYS A 183 3.27 21.64 -3.44
N TYR A 184 4.56 21.37 -3.66
CA TYR A 184 5.39 22.20 -4.56
C TYR A 184 4.77 22.37 -5.95
N THR A 185 4.15 21.33 -6.49
CA THR A 185 3.52 21.36 -7.82
C THR A 185 2.36 22.34 -7.87
N CYS A 186 1.40 22.23 -6.94
CA CYS A 186 0.21 23.10 -6.91
C CYS A 186 0.54 24.56 -6.57
N ARG A 187 1.58 24.81 -5.77
CA ARG A 187 2.02 26.17 -5.43
C ARG A 187 2.71 26.91 -6.57
N ASN A 188 3.29 26.19 -7.53
CA ASN A 188 4.19 26.81 -8.51
C ASN A 188 3.75 26.60 -9.97
N TYR A 189 2.83 25.67 -10.26
CA TYR A 189 2.47 25.32 -11.63
C TYR A 189 0.97 25.17 -11.81
N SER A 190 0.48 25.65 -12.97
CA SER A 190 -0.91 25.49 -13.37
C SER A 190 -1.19 24.08 -13.90
N ALA A 191 -2.46 23.65 -13.85
CA ALA A 191 -2.90 22.42 -14.48
C ALA A 191 -2.69 22.43 -15.98
N ALA A 192 -2.85 23.59 -16.65
CA ALA A 192 -2.57 23.76 -18.08
C ALA A 192 -1.09 23.49 -18.40
N TYR A 193 -0.16 23.96 -17.55
CA TYR A 193 1.26 23.70 -17.74
C TYR A 193 1.61 22.22 -17.51
N LEU A 194 1.05 21.58 -16.48
CA LEU A 194 1.21 20.14 -16.27
C LEU A 194 0.74 19.35 -17.50
N ARG A 195 -0.46 19.69 -18.02
CA ARG A 195 -0.96 19.07 -19.25
C ARG A 195 -0.01 19.27 -20.43
N HIS A 196 0.53 20.48 -20.61
CA HIS A 196 1.53 20.77 -21.65
C HIS A 196 2.74 19.85 -21.53
N LEU A 197 3.33 19.71 -20.33
CA LEU A 197 4.49 18.86 -20.09
C LEU A 197 4.21 17.39 -20.47
N PHE A 198 3.04 16.85 -20.10
CA PHE A 198 2.67 15.48 -20.49
C PHE A 198 2.47 15.34 -22.01
N ARG A 199 1.86 16.33 -22.66
CA ARG A 199 1.69 16.33 -24.13
C ARG A 199 3.02 16.45 -24.87
N ALA A 200 3.95 17.23 -24.36
CA ALA A 200 5.31 17.37 -24.86
C ALA A 200 6.24 16.20 -24.47
N LYS A 201 5.76 15.25 -23.63
CA LYS A 201 6.53 14.12 -23.08
C LYS A 201 7.76 14.55 -22.27
N GLU A 202 7.66 15.67 -21.58
CA GLU A 202 8.71 16.20 -20.71
C GLU A 202 8.81 15.44 -19.39
N LEU A 203 10.02 15.05 -18.99
CA LEU A 203 10.26 14.34 -17.73
C LEU A 203 9.86 15.15 -16.49
N LEU A 204 9.90 16.48 -16.58
CA LEU A 204 9.45 17.36 -15.51
C LEU A 204 7.98 17.10 -15.15
N GLY A 205 7.11 16.83 -16.12
CA GLY A 205 5.71 16.50 -15.87
C GLY A 205 5.55 15.26 -14.97
N LEU A 206 6.35 14.21 -15.20
CA LEU A 206 6.34 12.99 -14.39
C LEU A 206 6.78 13.25 -12.95
N ARG A 207 7.82 14.08 -12.78
CA ARG A 207 8.32 14.48 -11.46
C ARG A 207 7.29 15.30 -10.69
N LEU A 208 6.72 16.32 -11.31
CA LEU A 208 5.73 17.20 -10.68
C LEU A 208 4.47 16.43 -10.28
N ALA A 209 3.96 15.56 -11.14
CA ALA A 209 2.81 14.70 -10.82
C ALA A 209 3.12 13.74 -9.67
N SER A 210 4.33 13.18 -9.62
CA SER A 210 4.75 12.31 -8.51
C SER A 210 4.83 13.05 -7.18
N ILE A 211 5.37 14.28 -7.17
CA ILE A 211 5.41 15.14 -5.97
C ILE A 211 3.99 15.39 -5.45
N HIS A 212 3.06 15.72 -6.35
CA HIS A 212 1.67 15.96 -5.97
C HIS A 212 1.02 14.72 -5.38
N ASN A 213 1.10 13.58 -6.07
CA ASN A 213 0.46 12.34 -5.61
C ASN A 213 1.04 11.86 -4.26
N LEU A 214 2.35 11.99 -4.05
CA LEU A 214 2.96 11.65 -2.76
C LEU A 214 2.46 12.56 -1.64
N ARG A 215 2.42 13.89 -1.88
CA ARG A 215 1.90 14.82 -0.88
C ARG A 215 0.43 14.56 -0.56
N PHE A 216 -0.38 14.25 -1.58
CA PHE A 216 -1.79 13.90 -1.38
C PHE A 216 -1.94 12.71 -0.42
N VAL A 217 -1.20 11.61 -0.67
CA VAL A 217 -1.25 10.41 0.18
C VAL A 217 -0.76 10.71 1.59
N LEU A 218 0.35 11.44 1.74
CA LEU A 218 0.89 11.81 3.05
C LEU A 218 -0.10 12.72 3.82
N ALA A 219 -0.69 13.72 3.15
CA ALA A 219 -1.71 14.57 3.76
C ALA A 219 -2.96 13.78 4.17
N LEU A 220 -3.37 12.79 3.37
CA LEU A 220 -4.46 11.89 3.73
C LEU A 220 -4.13 11.11 5.01
N MET A 221 -2.93 10.54 5.12
CA MET A 221 -2.50 9.82 6.32
C MET A 221 -2.42 10.73 7.55
N GLU A 222 -1.95 11.97 7.38
CA GLU A 222 -1.97 12.99 8.46
C GLU A 222 -3.39 13.27 8.94
N ARG A 223 -4.35 13.45 8.01
CA ARG A 223 -5.78 13.67 8.33
C ARG A 223 -6.41 12.46 9.01
N ILE A 224 -6.12 11.25 8.55
CA ILE A 224 -6.55 10.00 9.18
C ILE A 224 -6.04 9.96 10.63
N ARG A 225 -4.73 10.16 10.85
CA ARG A 225 -4.15 10.18 12.19
C ARG A 225 -4.80 11.22 13.09
N THR A 226 -4.99 12.44 12.61
CA THR A 226 -5.66 13.51 13.37
C THR A 226 -7.07 13.11 13.74
N SER A 227 -7.84 12.55 12.81
CA SER A 227 -9.22 12.11 13.07
C SER A 227 -9.32 11.00 14.12
N ILE A 228 -8.32 10.11 14.20
CA ILE A 228 -8.21 9.09 15.26
C ILE A 228 -7.95 9.75 16.61
N LEU A 229 -6.97 10.66 16.68
CA LEU A 229 -6.62 11.36 17.92
C LEU A 229 -7.77 12.23 18.46
N GLU A 230 -8.66 12.69 17.59
CA GLU A 230 -9.86 13.48 17.91
C GLU A 230 -11.12 12.63 18.10
N ASP A 231 -10.98 11.30 18.13
CA ASP A 231 -12.10 10.32 18.27
C ASP A 231 -13.24 10.53 17.25
N ARG A 232 -12.90 10.88 16.00
CA ARG A 232 -13.86 11.15 14.92
C ARG A 232 -13.55 10.41 13.60
N PHE A 233 -12.73 9.36 13.67
CA PHE A 233 -12.30 8.64 12.47
C PHE A 233 -13.47 8.05 11.66
N ASP A 234 -14.50 7.52 12.31
CA ASP A 234 -15.66 6.97 11.62
C ASP A 234 -16.44 8.03 10.82
N ALA A 235 -16.54 9.24 11.35
CA ALA A 235 -17.14 10.37 10.63
C ALA A 235 -16.26 10.76 9.43
N PHE A 236 -14.96 10.92 9.63
CA PHE A 236 -13.99 11.19 8.58
C PHE A 236 -14.05 10.16 7.45
N ARG A 237 -14.07 8.85 7.79
CA ARG A 237 -14.17 7.77 6.82
C ARG A 237 -15.43 7.90 5.96
N ARG A 238 -16.59 8.10 6.58
CA ARG A 238 -17.86 8.26 5.84
C ARG A 238 -17.84 9.48 4.92
N GLU A 239 -17.34 10.62 5.40
CA GLU A 239 -17.24 11.86 4.63
C GLU A 239 -16.27 11.69 3.44
N PHE A 240 -15.11 11.11 3.68
CA PHE A 240 -14.11 10.86 2.63
C PHE A 240 -14.65 9.93 1.54
N LEU A 241 -15.23 8.80 1.91
CA LEU A 241 -15.75 7.81 0.95
C LEU A 241 -17.02 8.27 0.23
N ALA A 242 -17.76 9.23 0.78
CA ALA A 242 -18.90 9.84 0.10
C ALA A 242 -18.49 10.79 -1.03
N VAL A 243 -17.31 11.38 -0.94
CA VAL A 243 -16.79 12.36 -1.92
C VAL A 243 -15.79 11.71 -2.88
N TYR A 244 -14.85 10.95 -2.35
CA TYR A 244 -13.77 10.37 -3.14
C TYR A 244 -14.29 9.25 -4.06
N GLN A 245 -14.17 9.48 -5.37
CA GLN A 245 -14.56 8.48 -6.39
C GLN A 245 -13.39 7.56 -6.69
N PRO A 246 -13.44 6.27 -6.31
CA PRO A 246 -12.43 5.29 -6.67
C PRO A 246 -12.29 5.18 -8.20
N ALA A 247 -11.12 4.79 -8.67
CA ALA A 247 -10.97 4.46 -10.08
C ALA A 247 -11.90 3.30 -10.44
N ASP A 248 -12.61 3.42 -11.56
CA ASP A 248 -13.47 2.36 -12.09
C ASP A 248 -12.69 1.04 -12.23
N GLU A 249 -13.01 0.10 -11.38
CA GLU A 249 -12.32 -1.20 -11.29
C GLU A 249 -12.61 -2.05 -12.55
N ALA A 250 -13.82 -1.98 -13.08
CA ALA A 250 -14.19 -2.70 -14.30
C ALA A 250 -13.41 -2.17 -15.52
N ALA A 251 -13.25 -0.84 -15.62
CA ALA A 251 -12.43 -0.23 -16.65
C ALA A 251 -10.94 -0.59 -16.50
N ARG A 252 -10.44 -0.68 -15.28
CA ARG A 252 -9.05 -1.13 -14.98
C ARG A 252 -8.83 -2.58 -15.38
N GLN A 253 -9.76 -3.45 -15.02
CA GLN A 253 -9.70 -4.88 -15.34
C GLN A 253 -9.73 -5.09 -16.86
N ALA A 254 -10.67 -4.46 -17.57
CA ALA A 254 -10.76 -4.52 -19.03
C ALA A 254 -9.51 -3.95 -19.73
N GLN A 255 -8.84 -2.94 -19.14
CA GLN A 255 -7.58 -2.42 -19.66
C GLN A 255 -6.42 -3.39 -19.44
N LYS A 256 -6.39 -4.07 -18.28
CA LYS A 256 -5.38 -5.10 -17.95
C LYS A 256 -5.52 -6.31 -18.88
N GLU A 257 -6.73 -6.78 -19.12
CA GLU A 257 -7.02 -7.89 -20.03
C GLU A 257 -6.57 -7.59 -21.46
N ARG A 258 -6.94 -6.43 -21.99
CA ARG A 258 -6.47 -5.96 -23.32
C ARG A 258 -4.95 -5.86 -23.41
N TRP A 259 -4.29 -5.42 -22.34
CA TRP A 259 -2.83 -5.32 -22.31
C TRP A 259 -2.16 -6.71 -22.29
N LEU A 260 -2.73 -7.68 -21.59
CA LEU A 260 -2.24 -9.08 -21.58
C LEU A 260 -2.41 -9.73 -22.95
N GLU A 261 -3.56 -9.53 -23.62
CA GLU A 261 -3.83 -10.01 -24.97
C GLU A 261 -2.83 -9.48 -25.99
N THR A 262 -2.43 -8.21 -25.87
CA THR A 262 -1.45 -7.58 -26.79
C THR A 262 -0.02 -8.02 -26.57
N ARG A 263 0.31 -8.71 -25.47
CA ARG A 263 1.66 -9.22 -25.15
C ARG A 263 1.79 -10.75 -25.21
N GLY A 264 0.70 -11.47 -25.38
CA GLY A 264 0.64 -12.93 -25.50
C GLY A 264 0.68 -13.44 -26.94
N GLY A 265 0.91 -12.57 -27.93
CA GLY A 265 1.09 -12.91 -29.34
C GLY A 265 2.55 -12.79 -29.78
#